data_2e5b2205381909bd10c01f23f0a9a03b
#
_entry.id   2e5b2205381909bd10c01f23f0a9a03b
#
_cell.length_a   1.000
_cell.length_b   1.000
_cell.length_c   1.000
_cell.angle_alpha   90.00
_cell.angle_beta   90.00
_cell.angle_gamma   90.00
#
_symmetry.space_group_name_H-M   'P 1'
#
loop_
_entity.id
_entity.type
_entity.pdbx_description
1 polymer ?
#
loop_
_entity_poly.entity_id
_entity_poly.type
_entity_poly.pdbx_seq_one_letter_code
_entity_poly.pdbx_strand_id
1 'polypeptide(L)'
;MSLKSGGYIVINQTEALVAIDVNSGKATRERNIEATALKTNMEAAEEAARQMRLRDLAGLIVIDFIDMDEAKNNRAVEKKMKDCLKDDRARIQMGKISSFGLMEISRQRRRAGVLEGSTHVCEHCQGTGRVRSVESSALAALRAVEMEAVRGGAGSVLLRLPAAVALYVLNETRAYLARLETAQDLYVTIEIDNTLGAADHVIARITREETR
;
A
#
# COMPACT_ATOMS: atom_id res chain seq x y z
N MET A 1 -4.87 2.70 14.96
CA MET A 1 -5.61 2.40 16.21
C MET A 1 -4.95 3.18 17.33
N SER A 2 -5.72 3.99 18.07
CA SER A 2 -5.17 4.88 19.11
C SER A 2 -4.91 4.13 20.41
N LEU A 3 -3.79 4.46 21.07
CA LEU A 3 -3.38 3.97 22.37
C LEU A 3 -3.73 5.00 23.47
N LYS A 4 -3.78 4.56 24.74
CA LYS A 4 -4.14 5.43 25.88
C LYS A 4 -3.10 6.54 26.12
N SER A 5 -1.83 6.25 25.81
CA SER A 5 -0.72 7.24 25.90
C SER A 5 -0.81 8.37 24.88
N GLY A 6 -1.65 8.24 23.86
CA GLY A 6 -1.72 9.16 22.72
C GLY A 6 -0.91 8.70 21.50
N GLY A 7 -0.23 7.58 21.61
CA GLY A 7 0.36 6.86 20.47
C GLY A 7 -0.71 6.11 19.66
N TYR A 8 -0.28 5.42 18.62
CA TYR A 8 -1.16 4.58 17.80
C TYR A 8 -0.40 3.45 17.13
N ILE A 9 -1.11 2.38 16.80
CA ILE A 9 -0.58 1.29 15.98
C ILE A 9 -1.27 1.24 14.62
N VAL A 10 -0.51 0.88 13.59
CA VAL A 10 -1.00 0.61 12.23
C VAL A 10 -0.78 -0.87 11.94
N ILE A 11 -1.81 -1.54 11.45
CA ILE A 11 -1.76 -2.96 11.12
C ILE A 11 -2.03 -3.11 9.63
N ASN A 12 -1.03 -3.60 8.90
CA ASN A 12 -1.10 -3.89 7.48
C ASN A 12 -0.92 -5.38 7.23
N GLN A 13 -1.88 -5.98 6.58
CA GLN A 13 -1.78 -7.37 6.14
C GLN A 13 -1.35 -7.39 4.67
N THR A 14 -0.21 -8.02 4.41
CA THR A 14 0.29 -8.28 3.06
C THR A 14 0.10 -9.75 2.71
N GLU A 15 0.42 -10.13 1.49
CA GLU A 15 0.39 -11.54 1.07
C GLU A 15 1.35 -12.41 1.89
N ALA A 16 2.51 -11.87 2.26
CA ALA A 16 3.58 -12.63 2.93
C ALA A 16 3.51 -12.58 4.46
N LEU A 17 3.11 -11.46 5.04
CA LEU A 17 3.16 -11.23 6.49
C LEU A 17 2.18 -10.15 6.94
N VAL A 18 1.98 -10.06 8.25
CA VAL A 18 1.30 -8.95 8.91
C VAL A 18 2.35 -8.02 9.50
N ALA A 19 2.37 -6.76 9.07
CA ALA A 19 3.21 -5.72 9.65
C ALA A 19 2.39 -4.89 10.65
N ILE A 20 2.96 -4.65 11.84
CA ILE A 20 2.40 -3.78 12.88
C ILE A 20 3.43 -2.70 13.18
N ASP A 21 3.10 -1.46 12.88
CA ASP A 21 3.93 -0.29 13.12
C ASP A 21 3.44 0.47 14.36
N VAL A 22 4.33 0.83 15.27
CA VAL A 22 4.05 1.51 16.53
C VAL A 22 4.54 2.94 16.46
N ASN A 23 3.62 3.89 16.63
CA ASN A 23 3.91 5.31 16.58
C ASN A 23 3.62 6.00 17.92
N SER A 24 4.55 6.85 18.37
CA SER A 24 4.38 7.64 19.60
C SER A 24 3.31 8.73 19.50
N GLY A 25 3.02 9.21 18.28
CA GLY A 25 1.99 10.22 18.04
C GLY A 25 2.15 11.46 18.90
N LYS A 26 1.10 11.81 19.66
CA LYS A 26 1.08 12.98 20.57
C LYS A 26 1.60 12.64 21.97
N ALA A 27 2.14 11.45 22.20
CA ALA A 27 2.65 11.02 23.50
C ALA A 27 3.93 11.75 23.96
N THR A 28 4.38 12.79 23.23
CA THR A 28 5.60 13.57 23.49
C THR A 28 5.55 14.46 24.75
N ARG A 29 4.57 14.28 25.63
CA ARG A 29 4.40 15.10 26.85
C ARG A 29 5.33 14.72 28.00
N GLU A 30 5.99 13.59 27.95
CA GLU A 30 6.93 13.18 28.98
C GLU A 30 8.32 13.80 28.70
N ARG A 31 9.01 14.25 29.75
CA ARG A 31 10.34 14.86 29.66
C ARG A 31 11.44 13.85 29.24
N ASN A 32 11.13 12.56 29.26
CA ASN A 32 12.04 11.48 28.91
C ASN A 32 11.48 10.70 27.72
N ILE A 33 12.18 10.78 26.58
CA ILE A 33 11.83 10.08 25.33
C ILE A 33 11.78 8.57 25.55
N GLU A 34 12.74 8.02 26.29
CA GLU A 34 12.84 6.58 26.61
C GLU A 34 11.62 6.09 27.43
N ALA A 35 11.18 6.86 28.44
CA ALA A 35 10.00 6.51 29.22
C ALA A 35 8.71 6.57 28.39
N THR A 36 8.62 7.51 27.45
CA THR A 36 7.51 7.60 26.49
C THR A 36 7.49 6.39 25.56
N ALA A 37 8.63 6.03 25.01
CA ALA A 37 8.78 4.87 24.13
C ALA A 37 8.37 3.58 24.86
N LEU A 38 8.90 3.34 26.06
CA LEU A 38 8.54 2.18 26.86
C LEU A 38 7.03 2.09 27.12
N LYS A 39 6.41 3.19 27.57
CA LYS A 39 4.98 3.23 27.85
C LYS A 39 4.15 2.93 26.61
N THR A 40 4.47 3.56 25.50
CA THR A 40 3.78 3.35 24.22
C THR A 40 3.95 1.91 23.74
N ASN A 41 5.17 1.37 23.80
CA ASN A 41 5.46 0.00 23.40
C ASN A 41 4.74 -1.03 24.27
N MET A 42 4.61 -0.79 25.59
CA MET A 42 3.86 -1.65 26.50
C MET A 42 2.36 -1.68 26.14
N GLU A 43 1.77 -0.54 25.84
CA GLU A 43 0.38 -0.44 25.40
C GLU A 43 0.19 -1.06 24.00
N ALA A 44 1.15 -0.84 23.10
CA ALA A 44 1.16 -1.42 21.77
C ALA A 44 1.22 -2.96 21.81
N ALA A 45 2.04 -3.54 22.68
CA ALA A 45 2.13 -4.98 22.88
C ALA A 45 0.79 -5.58 23.32
N GLU A 46 0.10 -4.92 24.26
CA GLU A 46 -1.22 -5.35 24.73
C GLU A 46 -2.27 -5.26 23.61
N GLU A 47 -2.31 -4.15 22.89
CA GLU A 47 -3.26 -3.94 21.82
C GLU A 47 -2.98 -4.84 20.61
N ALA A 48 -1.72 -5.03 20.22
CA ALA A 48 -1.34 -5.96 19.15
C ALA A 48 -1.80 -7.39 19.46
N ALA A 49 -1.54 -7.89 20.68
CA ALA A 49 -2.01 -9.21 21.11
C ALA A 49 -3.54 -9.31 21.07
N ARG A 50 -4.26 -8.25 21.48
CA ARG A 50 -5.71 -8.19 21.40
C ARG A 50 -6.20 -8.24 19.95
N GLN A 51 -5.56 -7.50 19.06
CA GLN A 51 -5.94 -7.46 17.63
C GLN A 51 -5.62 -8.76 16.89
N MET A 52 -4.53 -9.45 17.25
CA MET A 52 -4.25 -10.78 16.70
C MET A 52 -5.42 -11.74 16.96
N ARG A 53 -6.00 -11.71 18.18
CA ARG A 53 -7.16 -12.55 18.51
C ARG A 53 -8.45 -12.09 17.84
N LEU A 54 -8.73 -10.78 17.84
CA LEU A 54 -9.97 -10.23 17.29
C LEU A 54 -10.09 -10.37 15.77
N ARG A 55 -8.97 -10.24 15.06
CA ARG A 55 -8.93 -10.30 13.58
C ARG A 55 -8.48 -11.66 13.06
N ASP A 56 -8.18 -12.62 13.94
CA ASP A 56 -7.55 -13.90 13.59
C ASP A 56 -6.29 -13.72 12.72
N LEU A 57 -5.46 -12.72 13.05
CA LEU A 57 -4.19 -12.52 12.34
C LEU A 57 -3.29 -13.72 12.55
N ALA A 58 -2.77 -14.30 11.48
CA ALA A 58 -1.99 -15.53 11.52
C ALA A 58 -0.84 -15.51 10.50
N GLY A 59 0.04 -16.48 10.61
CA GLY A 59 1.27 -16.53 9.82
C GLY A 59 2.40 -15.78 10.50
N LEU A 60 3.26 -15.15 9.72
CA LEU A 60 4.35 -14.31 10.21
C LEU A 60 3.81 -12.91 10.52
N ILE A 61 4.04 -12.44 11.72
CA ILE A 61 3.66 -11.11 12.21
C ILE A 61 4.94 -10.42 12.65
N VAL A 62 5.20 -9.23 12.11
CA VAL A 62 6.36 -8.41 12.47
C VAL A 62 5.85 -7.14 13.12
N ILE A 63 6.33 -6.84 14.33
CA ILE A 63 6.00 -5.63 15.05
C ILE A 63 7.22 -4.74 15.10
N ASP A 64 7.07 -3.52 14.61
CA ASP A 64 8.07 -2.46 14.65
C ASP A 64 7.80 -1.58 15.88
N PHE A 65 8.56 -1.83 16.95
CA PHE A 65 8.46 -1.08 18.18
C PHE A 65 9.28 0.21 18.11
N ILE A 66 8.87 1.22 18.85
CA ILE A 66 9.66 2.44 19.00
C ILE A 66 11.01 2.06 19.62
N ASP A 67 12.10 2.55 19.03
CA ASP A 67 13.46 2.27 19.50
C ASP A 67 13.63 2.65 20.98
N MET A 68 14.31 1.77 21.70
CA MET A 68 14.67 1.94 23.11
C MET A 68 16.14 1.56 23.30
N ASP A 69 16.90 2.44 23.93
CA ASP A 69 18.34 2.25 24.16
C ASP A 69 18.61 1.23 25.26
N GLU A 70 17.72 1.15 26.26
CA GLU A 70 17.94 0.30 27.41
C GLU A 70 17.43 -1.14 27.22
N ALA A 71 18.32 -2.11 27.24
CA ALA A 71 17.97 -3.55 27.13
C ALA A 71 16.94 -4.02 28.17
N LYS A 72 16.85 -3.37 29.35
CA LYS A 72 15.84 -3.69 30.33
C LYS A 72 14.43 -3.36 29.86
N ASN A 73 14.29 -2.27 29.07
CA ASN A 73 13.00 -1.83 28.51
C ASN A 73 12.52 -2.78 27.41
N ASN A 74 13.43 -3.24 26.55
CA ASN A 74 13.13 -4.27 25.56
C ASN A 74 12.62 -5.56 26.22
N ARG A 75 13.28 -6.03 27.28
CA ARG A 75 12.84 -7.19 28.05
C ARG A 75 11.48 -6.99 28.71
N ALA A 76 11.16 -5.77 29.14
CA ALA A 76 9.85 -5.47 29.74
C ALA A 76 8.74 -5.59 28.69
N VAL A 77 8.95 -5.07 27.46
CA VAL A 77 8.00 -5.20 26.35
C VAL A 77 7.85 -6.65 25.90
N GLU A 78 8.96 -7.39 25.78
CA GLU A 78 8.94 -8.83 25.46
C GLU A 78 8.12 -9.62 26.49
N LYS A 79 8.35 -9.35 27.77
CA LYS A 79 7.58 -9.98 28.86
C LYS A 79 6.10 -9.63 28.78
N LYS A 80 5.77 -8.35 28.59
CA LYS A 80 4.38 -7.89 28.42
C LYS A 80 3.69 -8.59 27.25
N MET A 81 4.34 -8.67 26.10
CA MET A 81 3.81 -9.37 24.93
C MET A 81 3.56 -10.84 25.23
N LYS A 82 4.55 -11.53 25.82
CA LYS A 82 4.41 -12.94 26.23
C LYS A 82 3.25 -13.15 27.19
N ASP A 83 3.06 -12.25 28.16
CA ASP A 83 1.97 -12.35 29.13
C ASP A 83 0.60 -12.13 28.44
N CYS A 84 0.50 -11.18 27.49
CA CYS A 84 -0.73 -10.93 26.73
C CYS A 84 -1.10 -12.05 25.76
N LEU A 85 -0.12 -12.87 25.33
CA LEU A 85 -0.33 -13.99 24.42
C LEU A 85 -0.64 -15.32 25.13
N LYS A 86 -0.54 -15.39 26.47
CA LYS A 86 -0.79 -16.64 27.24
C LYS A 86 -2.19 -17.21 27.04
N ASP A 87 -3.18 -16.33 26.88
CA ASP A 87 -4.59 -16.72 26.76
C ASP A 87 -4.99 -16.97 25.28
N ASP A 88 -4.04 -16.92 24.35
CA ASP A 88 -4.32 -17.22 22.97
C ASP A 88 -4.37 -18.73 22.73
N ARG A 89 -5.47 -19.18 22.11
CA ARG A 89 -5.67 -20.61 21.80
C ARG A 89 -4.83 -21.11 20.63
N ALA A 90 -4.19 -20.21 19.87
CA ALA A 90 -3.31 -20.57 18.78
C ALA A 90 -1.91 -20.90 19.30
N ARG A 91 -1.22 -21.79 18.59
CA ARG A 91 0.21 -22.02 18.85
C ARG A 91 0.99 -20.80 18.36
N ILE A 92 1.75 -20.20 19.26
CA ILE A 92 2.54 -18.99 19.00
C ILE A 92 4.01 -19.27 19.31
N GLN A 93 4.88 -18.82 18.41
CA GLN A 93 6.32 -18.69 18.63
C GLN A 93 6.65 -17.21 18.54
N MET A 94 7.40 -16.70 19.51
CA MET A 94 7.76 -15.29 19.61
C MET A 94 9.27 -15.15 19.73
N GLY A 95 9.87 -14.31 18.88
CA GLY A 95 11.27 -13.87 18.98
C GLY A 95 11.48 -12.83 20.07
N LYS A 96 12.73 -12.40 20.21
CA LYS A 96 13.12 -11.22 21.00
C LYS A 96 13.05 -9.98 20.10
N ILE A 97 13.03 -8.79 20.70
CA ILE A 97 13.23 -7.55 19.97
C ILE A 97 14.66 -7.55 19.42
N SER A 98 14.79 -7.40 18.09
CA SER A 98 16.07 -7.35 17.41
C SER A 98 16.77 -6.00 17.64
N SER A 99 18.03 -5.88 17.18
CA SER A 99 18.77 -4.60 17.17
C SER A 99 18.13 -3.53 16.27
N PHE A 100 17.13 -3.90 15.47
CA PHE A 100 16.38 -3.00 14.59
C PHE A 100 15.00 -2.63 15.17
N GLY A 101 14.72 -2.91 16.43
CA GLY A 101 13.41 -2.64 17.04
C GLY A 101 12.31 -3.65 16.66
N LEU A 102 12.59 -4.63 15.83
CA LEU A 102 11.62 -5.56 15.30
C LEU A 102 11.41 -6.78 16.19
N MET A 103 10.14 -7.15 16.41
CA MET A 103 9.76 -8.41 17.03
C MET A 103 9.01 -9.29 16.04
N GLU A 104 9.50 -10.50 15.86
CA GLU A 104 8.91 -11.51 14.98
C GLU A 104 8.05 -12.47 15.80
N ILE A 105 6.83 -12.71 15.31
CA ILE A 105 5.87 -13.64 15.92
C ILE A 105 5.33 -14.56 14.83
N SER A 106 5.40 -15.87 15.05
CA SER A 106 4.71 -16.85 14.21
C SER A 106 3.47 -17.34 14.95
N ARG A 107 2.29 -17.09 14.38
CA ARG A 107 1.00 -17.53 14.94
C ARG A 107 0.31 -18.49 14.00
N GLN A 108 -0.02 -19.69 14.50
CA GLN A 108 -0.69 -20.71 13.71
C GLN A 108 -2.06 -20.23 13.22
N ARG A 109 -2.32 -20.37 11.92
CA ARG A 109 -3.64 -20.10 11.31
C ARG A 109 -4.63 -21.19 11.75
N ARG A 110 -5.73 -20.81 12.35
CA ARG A 110 -6.81 -21.72 12.75
C ARG A 110 -8.09 -21.54 11.95
N ARG A 111 -8.32 -20.34 11.43
CA ARG A 111 -9.47 -19.95 10.60
C ARG A 111 -9.02 -18.95 9.53
N ALA A 112 -9.88 -18.71 8.55
CA ALA A 112 -9.71 -17.58 7.66
C ALA A 112 -9.75 -16.27 8.49
N GLY A 113 -8.87 -15.32 8.15
CA GLY A 113 -8.85 -14.02 8.81
C GLY A 113 -10.17 -13.27 8.58
N VAL A 114 -10.57 -12.42 9.52
CA VAL A 114 -11.82 -11.64 9.42
C VAL A 114 -11.86 -10.81 8.13
N LEU A 115 -10.73 -10.29 7.69
CA LEU A 115 -10.64 -9.51 6.44
C LEU A 115 -10.91 -10.37 5.20
N GLU A 116 -10.40 -11.61 5.16
CA GLU A 116 -10.60 -12.53 4.03
C GLU A 116 -12.08 -12.89 3.83
N GLY A 117 -12.86 -12.96 4.91
CA GLY A 117 -14.28 -13.32 4.85
C GLY A 117 -15.25 -12.15 4.72
N SER A 118 -14.78 -10.90 4.97
CA SER A 118 -15.65 -9.72 5.05
C SER A 118 -15.33 -8.60 4.05
N THR A 119 -14.23 -8.74 3.29
CA THR A 119 -13.78 -7.72 2.33
C THR A 119 -13.38 -8.33 0.99
N HIS A 120 -13.33 -7.52 -0.03
CA HIS A 120 -12.76 -7.84 -1.34
C HIS A 120 -11.64 -6.86 -1.67
N VAL A 121 -10.78 -7.23 -2.60
CA VAL A 121 -9.71 -6.36 -3.08
C VAL A 121 -10.34 -5.11 -3.72
N CYS A 122 -9.82 -3.93 -3.38
CA CYS A 122 -10.29 -2.69 -3.94
C CYS A 122 -10.00 -2.65 -5.44
N GLU A 123 -11.02 -2.54 -6.28
CA GLU A 123 -10.87 -2.50 -7.75
C GLU A 123 -10.06 -1.29 -8.21
N HIS A 124 -10.14 -0.17 -7.48
CA HIS A 124 -9.45 1.07 -7.84
C HIS A 124 -7.92 1.00 -7.69
N CYS A 125 -7.42 0.40 -6.61
CA CYS A 125 -5.98 0.28 -6.34
C CYS A 125 -5.46 -1.16 -6.35
N GLN A 126 -6.32 -2.14 -6.61
CA GLN A 126 -6.00 -3.58 -6.65
C GLN A 126 -5.20 -4.04 -5.42
N GLY A 127 -5.52 -3.48 -4.26
CA GLY A 127 -4.90 -3.82 -2.98
C GLY A 127 -3.61 -3.07 -2.66
N THR A 128 -3.08 -2.24 -3.57
CA THR A 128 -1.81 -1.51 -3.36
C THR A 128 -1.93 -0.31 -2.42
N GLY A 129 -3.15 0.19 -2.16
CA GLY A 129 -3.41 1.38 -1.35
C GLY A 129 -3.01 2.70 -2.01
N ARG A 130 -2.44 2.65 -3.22
CA ARG A 130 -2.00 3.82 -4.00
C ARG A 130 -2.33 3.63 -5.46
N VAL A 131 -2.61 4.74 -6.15
CA VAL A 131 -2.76 4.80 -7.60
C VAL A 131 -1.80 5.82 -8.17
N ARG A 132 -1.45 5.70 -9.44
CA ARG A 132 -0.63 6.70 -10.12
C ARG A 132 -1.36 8.03 -10.17
N SER A 133 -0.62 9.14 -10.11
CA SER A 133 -1.17 10.46 -10.40
C SER A 133 -1.62 10.54 -11.86
N VAL A 134 -2.56 11.44 -12.15
CA VAL A 134 -3.06 11.70 -13.51
C VAL A 134 -1.90 12.03 -14.46
N GLU A 135 -0.97 12.88 -14.04
CA GLU A 135 0.23 13.23 -14.81
C GLU A 135 1.08 12.01 -15.14
N SER A 136 1.37 11.17 -14.14
CA SER A 136 2.17 9.95 -14.33
C SER A 136 1.49 8.97 -15.27
N SER A 137 0.17 8.84 -15.19
CA SER A 137 -0.63 7.98 -16.05
C SER A 137 -0.66 8.51 -17.49
N ALA A 138 -0.80 9.82 -17.68
CA ALA A 138 -0.76 10.47 -18.98
C ALA A 138 0.60 10.26 -19.68
N LEU A 139 1.70 10.44 -18.94
CA LEU A 139 3.05 10.20 -19.50
C LEU A 139 3.27 8.72 -19.86
N ALA A 140 2.74 7.78 -19.06
CA ALA A 140 2.82 6.37 -19.37
C ALA A 140 2.04 6.02 -20.65
N ALA A 141 0.84 6.57 -20.81
CA ALA A 141 0.02 6.39 -22.00
C ALA A 141 0.68 6.97 -23.26
N LEU A 142 1.25 8.17 -23.17
CA LEU A 142 1.96 8.80 -24.31
C LEU A 142 3.21 8.01 -24.72
N ARG A 143 3.98 7.48 -23.76
CA ARG A 143 5.11 6.59 -24.06
C ARG A 143 4.66 5.28 -24.72
N ALA A 144 3.53 4.76 -24.31
CA ALA A 144 2.98 3.56 -24.94
C ALA A 144 2.55 3.83 -26.40
N VAL A 145 2.01 5.03 -26.71
CA VAL A 145 1.74 5.48 -28.08
C VAL A 145 3.03 5.60 -28.90
N GLU A 146 4.09 6.19 -28.32
CA GLU A 146 5.42 6.24 -28.97
C GLU A 146 5.95 4.84 -29.32
N MET A 147 5.87 3.93 -28.37
CA MET A 147 6.32 2.55 -28.58
C MET A 147 5.52 1.85 -29.67
N GLU A 148 4.21 2.09 -29.72
CA GLU A 148 3.34 1.53 -30.76
C GLU A 148 3.64 2.15 -32.13
N ALA A 149 3.93 3.45 -32.19
CA ALA A 149 4.37 4.12 -33.41
C ALA A 149 5.67 3.52 -33.97
N VAL A 150 6.66 3.28 -33.11
CA VAL A 150 7.93 2.66 -33.53
C VAL A 150 7.74 1.22 -34.02
N ARG A 151 6.83 0.45 -33.42
CA ARG A 151 6.57 -0.95 -33.81
C ARG A 151 5.81 -1.06 -35.12
N GLY A 152 4.80 -0.24 -35.30
CA GLY A 152 3.83 -0.39 -36.40
C GLY A 152 3.93 0.65 -37.48
N GLY A 153 4.81 1.67 -37.37
CA GLY A 153 4.97 2.76 -38.35
C GLY A 153 3.79 3.72 -38.35
N ALA A 154 3.68 4.46 -39.46
CA ALA A 154 2.62 5.44 -39.74
C ALA A 154 1.22 4.82 -39.66
N GLY A 155 0.19 5.60 -39.31
CA GLY A 155 -1.20 5.13 -39.31
C GLY A 155 -2.07 5.79 -38.24
N SER A 156 -3.14 5.12 -37.86
CA SER A 156 -4.09 5.61 -36.85
C SER A 156 -4.09 4.69 -35.61
N VAL A 157 -4.13 5.32 -34.43
CA VAL A 157 -4.14 4.64 -33.13
C VAL A 157 -5.29 5.17 -32.30
N LEU A 158 -6.06 4.27 -31.73
CA LEU A 158 -7.07 4.55 -30.72
C LEU A 158 -6.43 4.40 -29.34
N LEU A 159 -6.45 5.47 -28.54
CA LEU A 159 -5.99 5.49 -27.17
C LEU A 159 -7.19 5.67 -26.23
N ARG A 160 -7.55 4.61 -25.48
CA ARG A 160 -8.61 4.67 -24.47
C ARG A 160 -8.02 5.00 -23.12
N LEU A 161 -8.60 5.98 -22.44
CA LEU A 161 -8.12 6.53 -21.18
C LEU A 161 -9.29 6.82 -20.23
N PRO A 162 -9.08 6.75 -18.90
CA PRO A 162 -9.99 7.36 -17.94
C PRO A 162 -10.15 8.86 -18.20
N ALA A 163 -11.35 9.41 -17.95
CA ALA A 163 -11.67 10.80 -18.28
C ALA A 163 -10.65 11.82 -17.76
N ALA A 164 -10.19 11.70 -16.51
CA ALA A 164 -9.22 12.62 -15.93
C ALA A 164 -7.87 12.62 -16.68
N VAL A 165 -7.41 11.43 -17.10
CA VAL A 165 -6.15 11.27 -17.84
C VAL A 165 -6.30 11.79 -19.27
N ALA A 166 -7.43 11.50 -19.93
CA ALA A 166 -7.73 11.99 -21.27
C ALA A 166 -7.75 13.51 -21.31
N LEU A 167 -8.43 14.16 -20.37
CA LEU A 167 -8.46 15.62 -20.26
C LEU A 167 -7.08 16.22 -20.02
N TYR A 168 -6.27 15.59 -19.19
CA TYR A 168 -4.89 16.03 -18.96
C TYR A 168 -4.05 15.94 -20.24
N VAL A 169 -4.13 14.83 -20.98
CA VAL A 169 -3.41 14.66 -22.25
C VAL A 169 -3.84 15.74 -23.25
N LEU A 170 -5.12 15.98 -23.39
CA LEU A 170 -5.66 16.93 -24.38
C LEU A 170 -5.39 18.40 -24.03
N ASN A 171 -5.32 18.77 -22.77
CA ASN A 171 -5.17 20.15 -22.33
C ASN A 171 -3.73 20.51 -21.97
N GLU A 172 -3.07 19.68 -21.16
CA GLU A 172 -1.75 20.00 -20.61
C GLU A 172 -0.60 19.50 -21.51
N THR A 173 -0.82 18.39 -22.25
CA THR A 173 0.23 17.80 -23.08
C THR A 173 -0.05 17.87 -24.58
N ARG A 174 -0.98 18.73 -25.00
CA ARG A 174 -1.37 18.90 -26.41
C ARG A 174 -0.19 19.13 -27.36
N ALA A 175 0.74 20.01 -26.98
CA ALA A 175 1.90 20.31 -27.82
C ALA A 175 2.84 19.09 -27.99
N TYR A 176 2.91 18.23 -26.99
CA TYR A 176 3.68 16.98 -27.06
C TYR A 176 2.99 15.97 -27.96
N LEU A 177 1.68 15.78 -27.81
CA LEU A 177 0.89 14.90 -28.66
C LEU A 177 0.99 15.29 -30.14
N ALA A 178 0.82 16.57 -30.46
CA ALA A 178 0.93 17.07 -31.85
C ALA A 178 2.34 16.85 -32.45
N ARG A 179 3.40 17.02 -31.65
CA ARG A 179 4.78 16.70 -32.09
C ARG A 179 4.96 15.21 -32.36
N LEU A 180 4.41 14.37 -31.50
CA LEU A 180 4.46 12.92 -31.67
C LEU A 180 3.75 12.49 -32.97
N GLU A 181 2.54 12.99 -33.21
CA GLU A 181 1.77 12.71 -34.41
C GLU A 181 2.53 13.12 -35.67
N THR A 182 3.12 14.32 -35.67
CA THR A 182 3.89 14.82 -36.79
C THR A 182 5.18 14.03 -37.01
N ALA A 183 5.92 13.71 -35.97
CA ALA A 183 7.21 13.02 -36.05
C ALA A 183 7.09 11.57 -36.52
N GLN A 184 5.98 10.91 -36.20
CA GLN A 184 5.77 9.49 -36.49
C GLN A 184 4.76 9.23 -37.63
N ASP A 185 4.25 10.28 -38.25
CA ASP A 185 3.14 10.21 -39.24
C ASP A 185 1.97 9.37 -38.69
N LEU A 186 1.59 9.67 -37.46
CA LEU A 186 0.59 8.93 -36.67
C LEU A 186 -0.59 9.86 -36.38
N TYR A 187 -1.81 9.32 -36.42
CA TYR A 187 -3.00 10.00 -35.93
C TYR A 187 -3.51 9.33 -34.67
N VAL A 188 -3.66 10.08 -33.59
CA VAL A 188 -4.11 9.55 -32.28
C VAL A 188 -5.53 10.00 -31.99
N THR A 189 -6.45 9.05 -31.95
CA THR A 189 -7.82 9.26 -31.47
C THR A 189 -7.88 8.93 -30.00
N ILE A 190 -8.35 9.86 -29.16
CA ILE A 190 -8.52 9.65 -27.73
C ILE A 190 -9.99 9.38 -27.42
N GLU A 191 -10.26 8.24 -26.79
CA GLU A 191 -11.59 7.83 -26.32
C GLU A 191 -11.60 7.71 -24.81
N ILE A 192 -12.68 8.21 -24.18
CA ILE A 192 -12.85 8.10 -22.73
C ILE A 192 -13.47 6.74 -22.41
N ASP A 193 -12.80 5.97 -21.56
CA ASP A 193 -13.29 4.70 -21.04
C ASP A 193 -13.21 4.70 -19.49
N ASN A 194 -14.36 4.92 -18.87
CA ASN A 194 -14.47 4.96 -17.40
C ASN A 194 -14.51 3.57 -16.75
N THR A 195 -14.43 2.50 -17.51
CA THR A 195 -14.28 1.13 -16.98
C THR A 195 -12.83 0.81 -16.66
N LEU A 196 -11.89 1.59 -17.19
CA LEU A 196 -10.47 1.46 -16.93
C LEU A 196 -10.10 1.96 -15.53
N GLY A 197 -9.16 1.28 -14.89
CA GLY A 197 -8.56 1.76 -13.65
C GLY A 197 -7.84 3.10 -13.85
N ALA A 198 -7.64 3.85 -12.77
CA ALA A 198 -7.06 5.22 -12.80
C ALA A 198 -5.68 5.31 -13.47
N ALA A 199 -4.96 4.21 -13.58
CA ALA A 199 -3.62 4.13 -14.18
C ALA A 199 -3.59 3.35 -15.51
N ASP A 200 -4.72 2.80 -15.92
CA ASP A 200 -4.79 1.91 -17.08
C ASP A 200 -4.99 2.70 -18.39
N HIS A 201 -4.54 2.12 -19.46
CA HIS A 201 -4.78 2.61 -20.82
C HIS A 201 -4.85 1.43 -21.77
N VAL A 202 -5.59 1.60 -22.86
CA VAL A 202 -5.68 0.62 -23.93
C VAL A 202 -5.31 1.30 -25.24
N ILE A 203 -4.45 0.64 -26.01
CA ILE A 203 -4.03 1.11 -27.34
C ILE A 203 -4.44 0.07 -28.36
N ALA A 204 -5.08 0.52 -29.44
CA ALA A 204 -5.42 -0.30 -30.58
C ALA A 204 -5.11 0.42 -31.87
N ARG A 205 -4.59 -0.29 -32.87
CA ARG A 205 -4.51 0.25 -34.23
C ARG A 205 -5.87 0.19 -34.88
N ILE A 206 -6.24 1.28 -35.54
CA ILE A 206 -7.50 1.40 -36.26
C ILE A 206 -7.24 1.75 -37.72
N THR A 207 -8.12 1.27 -38.59
CA THR A 207 -8.14 1.72 -39.99
C THR A 207 -8.82 3.08 -40.07
N ARG A 208 -8.37 3.96 -40.98
CA ARG A 208 -8.86 5.35 -41.11
C ARG A 208 -10.36 5.47 -41.43
N GLU A 209 -11.02 4.35 -41.77
CA GLU A 209 -12.45 4.28 -42.06
C GLU A 209 -13.35 4.17 -40.81
N GLU A 210 -12.77 3.74 -39.65
CA GLU A 210 -13.50 3.59 -38.39
C GLU A 210 -13.62 4.90 -37.60
N THR A 211 -13.11 6.02 -38.10
CA THR A 211 -13.03 7.31 -37.38
C THR A 211 -14.09 8.34 -37.85
N ARG A 212 -15.13 7.90 -38.59
CA ARG A 212 -16.25 8.80 -39.04
C ARG A 212 -17.51 8.57 -38.26
#